data_479ad69eac4f3bf6ce1476663f663473
#
_entry.id   479ad69eac4f3bf6ce1476663f663473
#
_cell.length_a   1.000
_cell.length_b   1.000
_cell.length_c   1.000
_cell.angle_alpha   90.00
_cell.angle_beta   90.00
_cell.angle_gamma   90.00
#
_symmetry.space_group_name_H-M   'P 1'
#
loop_
_entity.id
_entity.type
_entity.pdbx_description
1 polymer ?
#
loop_
_entity_poly.entity_id
_entity_poly.type
_entity_poly.pdbx_seq_one_letter_code
_entity_poly.pdbx_strand_id
1 'polypeptide(L)'
;MKVITARDKSYNLRPSFNKNSYFKSYFLICDFRGFFTDVYYSFSKCTFSECDFGASLWHDTKFSNCIFIKCNFSPATFVRCEFRNCKWLSVDFSGNDTILQETVVTEPENLIKNIFETPSEIIKKRNIDCNFDKEKYLSRLSETSRYILINHQNIGKESDYYSALKQYHISYMQWQRQICLSKISIKKHSFYAWLSLSKNIFEQIAVRTAGFVTNWGESIARPILIGIMLLMIFSAAHFFSGADQQYISSLFRSFNIFSLAGYTLYKEQCDPLQKAITIANLCIAILWYSIFLSAIVNRVSKAR
;
A
#
# COMPACT_ATOMS: atom_id res chain seq x y z
N MET A 1 -8.84 15.17 32.02
CA MET A 1 -7.79 14.48 31.30
C MET A 1 -6.79 13.97 32.33
N LYS A 2 -6.66 12.66 32.51
CA LYS A 2 -5.72 12.09 33.48
C LYS A 2 -4.37 11.94 32.81
N VAL A 3 -3.37 12.67 33.27
CA VAL A 3 -1.99 12.57 32.77
C VAL A 3 -1.27 11.50 33.60
N ILE A 4 -0.81 10.45 32.94
CA ILE A 4 0.00 9.41 33.55
C ILE A 4 1.44 9.69 33.10
N THR A 5 2.23 10.30 33.97
CA THR A 5 3.64 10.59 33.71
C THR A 5 4.52 9.66 34.53
N ALA A 6 5.46 9.01 33.88
CA ALA A 6 6.59 8.39 34.54
C ALA A 6 7.69 9.45 34.73
N ARG A 7 7.45 10.44 35.60
CA ARG A 7 8.45 11.42 35.96
C ARG A 7 9.13 10.99 37.27
N ASP A 8 10.00 9.99 37.19
CA ASP A 8 11.08 9.87 38.14
C ASP A 8 12.27 9.17 37.52
N LYS A 9 13.44 9.72 37.74
CA LYS A 9 14.71 9.29 37.15
C LYS A 9 15.25 7.97 37.70
N SER A 10 14.44 7.21 38.40
CA SER A 10 14.79 5.87 38.87
C SER A 10 14.16 4.79 38.00
N TYR A 11 14.93 4.04 37.39
CA TYR A 11 14.92 2.96 36.44
C TYR A 11 13.84 1.86 36.60
N ASN A 12 12.62 2.05 37.05
CA ASN A 12 11.63 0.96 37.19
C ASN A 12 10.16 1.39 37.20
N LEU A 13 9.77 2.47 36.57
CA LEU A 13 8.34 2.84 36.48
C LEU A 13 7.65 2.10 35.35
N ARG A 14 7.42 0.81 35.56
CA ARG A 14 6.35 0.11 34.83
C ARG A 14 5.04 0.81 35.22
N PRO A 15 4.26 1.31 34.26
CA PRO A 15 2.96 1.85 34.60
C PRO A 15 2.14 0.76 35.26
N SER A 16 1.80 0.92 36.54
CA SER A 16 0.87 0.02 37.22
C SER A 16 -0.52 0.29 36.66
N PHE A 17 -0.99 -0.60 35.81
CA PHE A 17 -2.35 -0.52 35.31
C PHE A 17 -3.32 -1.00 36.40
N ASN A 18 -3.95 -0.05 37.08
CA ASN A 18 -4.95 -0.36 38.12
C ASN A 18 -6.34 -0.68 37.50
N LYS A 19 -6.50 -0.58 36.20
CA LYS A 19 -7.75 -0.79 35.46
C LYS A 19 -7.45 -1.38 34.10
N ASN A 20 -8.38 -2.16 33.56
CA ASN A 20 -8.28 -2.76 32.24
C ASN A 20 -8.81 -1.82 31.12
N SER A 21 -9.33 -0.64 31.46
CA SER A 21 -9.87 0.30 30.47
C SER A 21 -9.44 1.72 30.78
N TYR A 22 -8.91 2.40 29.76
CA TYR A 22 -8.46 3.79 29.81
C TYR A 22 -9.17 4.60 28.73
N PHE A 23 -9.71 5.75 29.12
CA PHE A 23 -10.41 6.66 28.23
C PHE A 23 -9.82 8.08 28.37
N LYS A 24 -9.52 8.72 27.22
CA LYS A 24 -8.94 10.07 27.15
C LYS A 24 -7.75 10.28 28.10
N SER A 25 -6.91 9.25 28.23
CA SER A 25 -5.71 9.31 29.09
C SER A 25 -4.48 9.69 28.26
N TYR A 26 -3.54 10.36 28.92
CA TYR A 26 -2.29 10.77 28.29
C TYR A 26 -1.13 10.03 28.96
N PHE A 27 -0.38 9.25 28.19
CA PHE A 27 0.81 8.53 28.59
C PHE A 27 2.03 9.27 28.06
N LEU A 28 2.88 9.79 28.93
CA LEU A 28 4.05 10.56 28.56
C LEU A 28 5.32 9.90 29.10
N ILE A 29 6.28 9.62 28.23
CA ILE A 29 7.58 9.04 28.55
C ILE A 29 7.43 7.76 29.39
N CYS A 30 6.46 6.90 29.02
CA CYS A 30 6.23 5.64 29.72
C CYS A 30 7.12 4.54 29.15
N ASP A 31 7.76 3.78 30.04
CA ASP A 31 8.56 2.61 29.69
C ASP A 31 7.71 1.35 29.87
N PHE A 32 7.32 0.73 28.76
CA PHE A 32 6.60 -0.54 28.71
C PHE A 32 7.52 -1.73 28.43
N ARG A 33 8.83 -1.56 28.42
CA ARG A 33 9.78 -2.63 28.17
C ARG A 33 9.62 -3.76 29.19
N GLY A 34 9.57 -4.99 28.66
CA GLY A 34 9.32 -6.19 29.49
C GLY A 34 7.93 -6.22 30.11
N PHE A 35 6.99 -5.38 29.65
CA PHE A 35 5.59 -5.48 30.02
C PHE A 35 4.97 -6.70 29.35
N PHE A 36 4.27 -7.50 30.12
CA PHE A 36 3.55 -8.67 29.68
C PHE A 36 2.08 -8.55 30.05
N THR A 37 1.19 -8.70 29.07
CA THR A 37 -0.25 -8.73 29.34
C THR A 37 -0.81 -10.10 29.05
N ASP A 38 -1.44 -10.69 30.02
CA ASP A 38 -2.30 -11.87 29.92
C ASP A 38 -3.79 -11.52 30.09
N VAL A 39 -4.09 -10.25 30.26
CA VAL A 39 -5.42 -9.70 30.51
C VAL A 39 -5.78 -8.71 29.39
N TYR A 40 -7.06 -8.70 29.02
CA TYR A 40 -7.59 -7.75 28.05
C TYR A 40 -7.44 -6.29 28.55
N TYR A 41 -6.82 -5.46 27.71
CA TYR A 41 -6.77 -4.01 27.92
C TYR A 41 -7.49 -3.25 26.81
N SER A 42 -8.13 -2.14 27.16
CA SER A 42 -8.77 -1.23 26.22
C SER A 42 -8.33 0.20 26.44
N PHE A 43 -7.72 0.78 25.41
CA PHE A 43 -7.34 2.17 25.37
C PHE A 43 -8.20 2.89 24.31
N SER A 44 -8.97 3.89 24.74
CA SER A 44 -9.84 4.64 23.83
C SER A 44 -9.56 6.13 23.93
N LYS A 45 -9.31 6.77 22.77
CA LYS A 45 -8.97 8.19 22.65
C LYS A 45 -7.77 8.59 23.54
N CYS A 46 -6.84 7.66 23.75
CA CYS A 46 -5.62 7.88 24.52
C CYS A 46 -4.50 8.45 23.64
N THR A 47 -3.58 9.17 24.26
CA THR A 47 -2.37 9.67 23.62
C THR A 47 -1.15 9.07 24.30
N PHE A 48 -0.28 8.45 23.52
CA PHE A 48 1.02 7.93 23.93
C PHE A 48 2.10 8.81 23.31
N SER A 49 2.91 9.44 24.12
CA SER A 49 3.97 10.35 23.65
C SER A 49 5.31 9.93 24.23
N GLU A 50 6.29 9.73 23.36
CA GLU A 50 7.66 9.33 23.72
C GLU A 50 7.69 8.06 24.59
N CYS A 51 6.76 7.11 24.32
CA CYS A 51 6.67 5.86 25.05
C CYS A 51 7.48 4.75 24.37
N ASP A 52 8.08 3.90 25.19
CA ASP A 52 8.86 2.75 24.72
C ASP A 52 8.07 1.44 24.95
N PHE A 53 7.61 0.84 23.86
CA PHE A 53 6.95 -0.46 23.84
C PHE A 53 7.93 -1.61 23.55
N GLY A 54 9.23 -1.32 23.37
CA GLY A 54 10.24 -2.31 23.04
C GLY A 54 10.26 -3.47 24.02
N ALA A 55 10.56 -4.68 23.54
CA ALA A 55 10.59 -5.91 24.33
C ALA A 55 9.33 -6.15 25.20
N SER A 56 8.16 -5.66 24.78
CA SER A 56 6.87 -5.90 25.43
C SER A 56 6.05 -6.95 24.69
N LEU A 57 5.16 -7.63 25.42
CA LEU A 57 4.22 -8.60 24.87
C LEU A 57 2.79 -8.22 25.27
N TRP A 58 1.99 -7.90 24.25
CA TRP A 58 0.61 -7.47 24.42
C TRP A 58 -0.34 -8.53 23.87
N HIS A 59 -1.24 -9.01 24.71
CA HIS A 59 -2.30 -9.93 24.32
C HIS A 59 -3.67 -9.24 24.40
N ASP A 60 -4.54 -9.57 23.44
CA ASP A 60 -5.96 -9.21 23.44
C ASP A 60 -6.23 -7.72 23.77
N THR A 61 -5.31 -6.84 23.37
CA THR A 61 -5.36 -5.41 23.71
C THR A 61 -5.94 -4.60 22.58
N LYS A 62 -6.85 -3.68 22.91
CA LYS A 62 -7.52 -2.80 21.94
C LYS A 62 -7.11 -1.35 22.12
N PHE A 63 -6.59 -0.76 21.05
CA PHE A 63 -6.30 0.65 20.91
C PHE A 63 -7.29 1.28 19.92
N SER A 64 -8.20 2.14 20.39
CA SER A 64 -9.24 2.75 19.55
C SER A 64 -9.11 4.27 19.55
N ASN A 65 -8.98 4.87 18.36
CA ASN A 65 -8.82 6.31 18.17
C ASN A 65 -7.64 6.88 19.01
N CYS A 66 -6.58 6.09 19.19
CA CYS A 66 -5.40 6.52 19.95
C CYS A 66 -4.41 7.28 19.06
N ILE A 67 -3.54 8.06 19.69
CA ILE A 67 -2.49 8.81 19.02
C ILE A 67 -1.15 8.36 19.61
N PHE A 68 -0.24 7.90 18.75
CA PHE A 68 1.12 7.51 19.11
C PHE A 68 2.09 8.52 18.52
N ILE A 69 2.87 9.18 19.38
CA ILE A 69 3.81 10.26 19.00
C ILE A 69 5.20 9.86 19.47
N LYS A 70 6.15 9.71 18.54
CA LYS A 70 7.56 9.34 18.82
C LYS A 70 7.68 8.11 19.71
N CYS A 71 6.79 7.13 19.54
CA CYS A 71 6.83 5.88 20.28
C CYS A 71 7.72 4.86 19.59
N ASN A 72 8.44 4.06 20.41
CA ASN A 72 9.23 2.93 19.95
C ASN A 72 8.41 1.64 20.11
N PHE A 73 8.25 0.89 18.99
CA PHE A 73 7.58 -0.41 18.97
C PHE A 73 8.55 -1.56 18.66
N SER A 74 9.85 -1.30 18.55
CA SER A 74 10.83 -2.30 18.19
C SER A 74 11.78 -2.62 19.37
N PRO A 75 11.96 -3.91 19.72
CA PRO A 75 11.12 -5.05 19.38
C PRO A 75 9.88 -5.15 20.29
N ALA A 76 8.71 -5.37 19.73
CA ALA A 76 7.49 -5.60 20.51
C ALA A 76 6.66 -6.72 19.88
N THR A 77 5.85 -7.41 20.68
CA THR A 77 4.96 -8.46 20.17
C THR A 77 3.51 -8.11 20.54
N PHE A 78 2.65 -8.12 19.54
CA PHE A 78 1.22 -7.91 19.69
C PHE A 78 0.46 -9.15 19.17
N VAL A 79 -0.27 -9.83 20.05
CA VAL A 79 -1.03 -11.03 19.75
C VAL A 79 -2.51 -10.75 19.94
N ARG A 80 -3.32 -10.98 18.90
CA ARG A 80 -4.76 -10.73 18.88
C ARG A 80 -5.13 -9.31 19.33
N CYS A 81 -4.26 -8.34 19.02
CA CYS A 81 -4.49 -6.93 19.34
C CYS A 81 -5.24 -6.21 18.21
N GLU A 82 -5.81 -5.06 18.53
CA GLU A 82 -6.51 -4.23 17.56
C GLU A 82 -6.09 -2.76 17.68
N PHE A 83 -5.55 -2.21 16.59
CA PHE A 83 -5.28 -0.78 16.43
C PHE A 83 -6.32 -0.19 15.48
N ARG A 84 -7.41 0.36 16.02
CA ARG A 84 -8.52 0.90 15.25
C ARG A 84 -8.49 2.42 15.18
N ASN A 85 -8.43 2.98 13.98
CA ASN A 85 -8.42 4.42 13.71
C ASN A 85 -7.34 5.15 14.51
N CYS A 86 -6.16 4.56 14.63
CA CYS A 86 -5.05 5.16 15.36
C CYS A 86 -4.27 6.12 14.47
N LYS A 87 -3.74 7.20 15.08
CA LYS A 87 -2.83 8.13 14.43
C LYS A 87 -1.40 7.84 14.87
N TRP A 88 -0.50 7.83 13.91
CA TRP A 88 0.90 7.50 14.10
C TRP A 88 1.74 8.70 13.69
N LEU A 89 2.63 9.16 14.54
CA LEU A 89 3.49 10.33 14.29
C LEU A 89 4.91 10.01 14.73
N SER A 90 5.82 9.87 13.76
CA SER A 90 7.24 9.58 14.00
C SER A 90 7.46 8.35 14.90
N VAL A 91 6.79 7.24 14.61
CA VAL A 91 6.94 6.00 15.39
C VAL A 91 8.08 5.15 14.83
N ASP A 92 8.82 4.48 15.72
CA ASP A 92 9.79 3.46 15.32
C ASP A 92 9.11 2.10 15.32
N PHE A 93 8.91 1.56 14.11
CA PHE A 93 8.26 0.28 13.89
C PHE A 93 9.08 -0.50 12.86
N SER A 94 9.77 -1.55 13.30
CA SER A 94 10.56 -2.41 12.42
C SER A 94 9.79 -3.68 12.12
N GLY A 95 9.56 -3.96 10.83
CA GLY A 95 8.87 -5.16 10.39
C GLY A 95 9.60 -6.46 10.74
N ASN A 96 10.90 -6.41 11.01
CA ASN A 96 11.68 -7.58 11.39
C ASN A 96 11.66 -7.83 12.91
N ASP A 97 11.53 -6.77 13.71
CA ASP A 97 11.66 -6.84 15.16
C ASP A 97 10.30 -6.77 15.87
N THR A 98 9.32 -6.06 15.24
CA THR A 98 7.96 -5.97 15.79
C THR A 98 7.10 -7.10 15.24
N ILE A 99 6.55 -7.93 16.11
CA ILE A 99 5.71 -9.07 15.73
C ILE A 99 4.23 -8.70 15.88
N LEU A 100 3.46 -8.85 14.78
CA LEU A 100 2.01 -8.74 14.77
C LEU A 100 1.42 -10.13 14.47
N GLN A 101 0.86 -10.78 15.45
CA GLN A 101 0.19 -12.07 15.31
C GLN A 101 -1.32 -11.87 15.49
N GLU A 102 -2.11 -12.20 14.47
CA GLU A 102 -3.56 -12.04 14.47
C GLU A 102 -3.99 -10.61 14.90
N THR A 103 -3.12 -9.63 14.66
CA THR A 103 -3.31 -8.25 15.11
C THR A 103 -3.83 -7.38 13.99
N VAL A 104 -4.93 -6.69 14.25
CA VAL A 104 -5.60 -5.82 13.26
C VAL A 104 -5.07 -4.40 13.35
N VAL A 105 -4.57 -3.88 12.23
CA VAL A 105 -4.25 -2.47 12.08
C VAL A 105 -5.17 -1.89 11.01
N THR A 106 -6.18 -1.12 11.41
CA THR A 106 -7.03 -0.42 10.45
C THR A 106 -6.28 0.75 9.83
N GLU A 107 -6.56 1.05 8.57
CA GLU A 107 -5.87 2.09 7.81
C GLU A 107 -4.33 1.92 7.84
N PRO A 108 -3.80 0.75 7.41
CA PRO A 108 -2.37 0.44 7.51
C PRO A 108 -1.50 1.46 6.76
N GLU A 109 -2.05 2.17 5.78
CA GLU A 109 -1.34 3.23 5.08
C GLU A 109 -0.94 4.40 5.99
N ASN A 110 -1.73 4.69 7.01
CA ASN A 110 -1.41 5.76 7.97
C ASN A 110 -0.23 5.37 8.87
N LEU A 111 -0.15 4.09 9.27
CA LEU A 111 1.01 3.57 9.98
C LEU A 111 2.25 3.62 9.07
N ILE A 112 2.19 3.03 7.88
CA ILE A 112 3.33 2.90 6.97
C ILE A 112 3.92 4.27 6.60
N LYS A 113 3.09 5.27 6.32
CA LYS A 113 3.56 6.62 5.97
C LYS A 113 4.28 7.35 7.11
N ASN A 114 4.01 6.99 8.36
CA ASN A 114 4.48 7.67 9.55
C ASN A 114 5.45 6.84 10.41
N ILE A 115 5.92 5.70 9.89
CA ILE A 115 6.83 4.79 10.59
C ILE A 115 8.18 5.44 10.88
N PHE A 116 8.64 6.32 10.00
CA PHE A 116 9.92 7.03 10.18
C PHE A 116 9.69 8.52 9.93
N GLU A 117 10.45 9.35 10.62
CA GLU A 117 10.52 10.76 10.28
C GLU A 117 10.94 10.90 8.81
N THR A 118 10.24 11.74 8.05
CA THR A 118 10.66 12.01 6.67
C THR A 118 12.06 12.62 6.68
N PRO A 119 12.91 12.29 5.70
CA PRO A 119 14.27 12.81 5.63
C PRO A 119 14.35 14.34 5.77
N SER A 120 13.38 15.05 5.20
CA SER A 120 13.27 16.51 5.30
C SER A 120 13.05 17.02 6.72
N GLU A 121 12.38 16.25 7.58
CA GLU A 121 12.15 16.63 8.98
C GLU A 121 13.39 16.33 9.85
N ILE A 122 14.08 15.22 9.57
CA ILE A 122 15.33 14.87 10.26
C ILE A 122 16.43 15.91 9.95
N ILE A 123 16.56 16.28 8.67
CA ILE A 123 17.54 17.26 8.20
C ILE A 123 17.26 18.65 8.81
N LYS A 124 15.99 19.07 8.83
CA LYS A 124 15.60 20.35 9.42
C LYS A 124 15.81 20.43 10.94
N LYS A 125 15.60 19.31 11.66
CA LYS A 125 15.69 19.31 13.14
C LYS A 125 17.12 19.20 13.66
N ARG A 126 18.06 18.64 12.91
CA ARG A 126 19.38 18.30 13.48
C ARG A 126 20.56 19.11 12.95
N ASN A 127 20.40 19.93 11.91
CA ASN A 127 21.54 20.65 11.28
C ASN A 127 22.79 19.76 11.06
N ILE A 128 22.59 18.47 10.88
CA ILE A 128 23.64 17.47 10.73
C ILE A 128 23.69 17.11 9.25
N ASP A 129 24.86 17.24 8.63
CA ASP A 129 25.20 16.62 7.36
C ASP A 129 25.20 15.09 7.49
N CYS A 130 24.02 14.52 7.77
CA CYS A 130 23.88 13.07 7.75
C CYS A 130 23.71 12.66 6.29
N ASN A 131 24.65 11.87 5.80
CA ASN A 131 24.47 11.02 4.61
C ASN A 131 23.24 10.13 4.87
N PHE A 132 22.04 10.69 4.61
CA PHE A 132 20.80 9.94 4.74
C PHE A 132 20.79 8.87 3.66
N ASP A 133 20.93 7.63 4.10
CA ASP A 133 20.87 6.48 3.23
C ASP A 133 19.39 6.22 2.85
N LYS A 134 18.96 6.90 1.78
CA LYS A 134 17.62 6.80 1.23
C LYS A 134 17.29 5.38 0.79
N GLU A 135 18.27 4.62 0.32
CA GLU A 135 18.09 3.24 -0.11
C GLU A 135 17.73 2.36 1.10
N LYS A 136 18.48 2.49 2.20
CA LYS A 136 18.23 1.77 3.44
C LYS A 136 16.86 2.12 4.06
N TYR A 137 16.48 3.40 4.02
CA TYR A 137 15.16 3.84 4.46
C TYR A 137 14.03 3.19 3.65
N LEU A 138 14.12 3.22 2.32
CA LEU A 138 13.10 2.65 1.44
C LEU A 138 13.06 1.12 1.52
N SER A 139 14.18 0.45 1.76
CA SER A 139 14.25 -0.99 2.03
C SER A 139 13.42 -1.33 3.28
N ARG A 140 13.70 -0.68 4.40
CA ARG A 140 12.95 -0.88 5.65
C ARG A 140 11.46 -0.61 5.51
N LEU A 141 11.11 0.48 4.79
CA LEU A 141 9.70 0.81 4.53
C LEU A 141 9.00 -0.30 3.73
N SER A 142 9.68 -0.85 2.72
CA SER A 142 9.18 -1.95 1.90
C SER A 142 9.01 -3.24 2.73
N GLU A 143 9.99 -3.58 3.55
CA GLU A 143 9.94 -4.75 4.44
C GLU A 143 8.79 -4.65 5.44
N THR A 144 8.63 -3.51 6.09
CA THR A 144 7.54 -3.27 7.04
C THR A 144 6.16 -3.33 6.35
N SER A 145 6.06 -2.73 5.16
CA SER A 145 4.82 -2.79 4.37
C SER A 145 4.46 -4.22 3.98
N ARG A 146 5.46 -5.04 3.62
CA ARG A 146 5.29 -6.47 3.34
C ARG A 146 4.81 -7.23 4.56
N TYR A 147 5.41 -6.95 5.72
CA TYR A 147 5.04 -7.60 6.97
C TYR A 147 3.59 -7.31 7.37
N ILE A 148 3.17 -6.05 7.28
CA ILE A 148 1.78 -5.64 7.52
C ILE A 148 0.83 -6.33 6.54
N LEU A 149 1.20 -6.43 5.25
CA LEU A 149 0.42 -7.13 4.23
C LEU A 149 0.20 -8.61 4.59
N ILE A 150 1.27 -9.33 4.97
CA ILE A 150 1.19 -10.74 5.35
C ILE A 150 0.29 -10.92 6.58
N ASN A 151 0.39 -10.04 7.56
CA ASN A 151 -0.47 -10.08 8.74
C ASN A 151 -1.96 -9.91 8.37
N HIS A 152 -2.29 -8.95 7.48
CA HIS A 152 -3.67 -8.76 7.01
C HIS A 152 -4.19 -9.90 6.13
N GLN A 153 -3.32 -10.57 5.38
CA GLN A 153 -3.68 -11.76 4.61
C GLN A 153 -4.18 -12.88 5.53
N ASN A 154 -3.54 -13.07 6.66
CA ASN A 154 -3.87 -14.12 7.63
C ASN A 154 -5.16 -13.82 8.42
N ILE A 155 -5.50 -12.54 8.60
CA ILE A 155 -6.68 -12.13 9.40
C ILE A 155 -7.97 -12.11 8.57
N GLY A 156 -7.88 -12.14 7.24
CA GLY A 156 -9.03 -12.16 6.34
C GLY A 156 -9.82 -10.84 6.23
N LYS A 157 -9.33 -9.72 6.75
CA LYS A 157 -9.96 -8.40 6.57
C LYS A 157 -9.64 -7.83 5.19
N GLU A 158 -10.63 -7.85 4.33
CA GLU A 158 -10.46 -7.57 2.89
C GLU A 158 -10.05 -6.12 2.59
N SER A 159 -10.72 -5.12 3.16
CA SER A 159 -10.44 -3.70 2.89
C SER A 159 -9.04 -3.27 3.34
N ASP A 160 -8.65 -3.67 4.55
CA ASP A 160 -7.34 -3.32 5.12
C ASP A 160 -6.21 -4.05 4.38
N TYR A 161 -6.47 -5.27 3.89
CA TYR A 161 -5.53 -6.00 3.05
C TYR A 161 -5.24 -5.26 1.74
N TYR A 162 -6.27 -4.79 1.01
CA TYR A 162 -6.02 -4.09 -0.26
C TYR A 162 -5.31 -2.75 -0.05
N SER A 163 -5.59 -2.07 1.06
CA SER A 163 -4.84 -0.88 1.46
C SER A 163 -3.37 -1.19 1.75
N ALA A 164 -3.09 -2.28 2.49
CA ALA A 164 -1.73 -2.75 2.76
C ALA A 164 -1.01 -3.19 1.48
N LEU A 165 -1.70 -3.90 0.58
CA LEU A 165 -1.17 -4.34 -0.73
C LEU A 165 -0.73 -3.15 -1.58
N LYS A 166 -1.56 -2.11 -1.66
CA LYS A 166 -1.24 -0.87 -2.36
C LYS A 166 0.03 -0.22 -1.79
N GLN A 167 0.12 -0.11 -0.46
CA GLN A 167 1.29 0.50 0.19
C GLN A 167 2.56 -0.33 -0.01
N TYR A 168 2.47 -1.66 0.06
CA TYR A 168 3.58 -2.54 -0.23
C TYR A 168 4.11 -2.33 -1.65
N HIS A 169 3.24 -2.35 -2.66
CA HIS A 169 3.69 -2.15 -4.04
C HIS A 169 4.30 -0.77 -4.25
N ILE A 170 3.72 0.29 -3.67
CA ILE A 170 4.27 1.64 -3.78
C ILE A 170 5.67 1.73 -3.15
N SER A 171 5.85 1.25 -1.93
CA SER A 171 7.13 1.30 -1.21
C SER A 171 8.18 0.42 -1.87
N TYR A 172 7.82 -0.79 -2.33
CA TYR A 172 8.69 -1.69 -3.06
C TYR A 172 9.19 -1.08 -4.37
N MET A 173 8.30 -0.49 -5.18
CA MET A 173 8.68 0.16 -6.43
C MET A 173 9.58 1.39 -6.21
N GLN A 174 9.34 2.16 -5.15
CA GLN A 174 10.21 3.29 -4.78
C GLN A 174 11.61 2.81 -4.40
N TRP A 175 11.72 1.74 -3.62
CA TRP A 175 12.99 1.11 -3.27
C TRP A 175 13.74 0.59 -4.50
N GLN A 176 13.08 -0.18 -5.37
CA GLN A 176 13.66 -0.68 -6.61
C GLN A 176 14.16 0.45 -7.53
N ARG A 177 13.38 1.52 -7.65
CA ARG A 177 13.81 2.70 -8.41
C ARG A 177 15.05 3.34 -7.80
N GLN A 178 15.15 3.43 -6.47
CA GLN A 178 16.32 4.01 -5.80
C GLN A 178 17.58 3.16 -6.06
N ILE A 179 17.46 1.82 -6.02
CA ILE A 179 18.56 0.90 -6.38
C ILE A 179 19.02 1.13 -7.84
N CYS A 180 18.09 1.31 -8.78
CA CYS A 180 18.48 1.59 -10.16
C CYS A 180 19.19 2.94 -10.29
N LEU A 181 18.74 3.97 -9.57
CA LEU A 181 19.36 5.30 -9.58
C LEU A 181 20.75 5.28 -8.93
N SER A 182 20.95 4.57 -7.82
CA SER A 182 22.27 4.42 -7.18
C SER A 182 23.26 3.73 -8.10
N LYS A 183 22.84 2.68 -8.82
CA LYS A 183 23.68 1.99 -9.83
C LYS A 183 24.10 2.90 -10.98
N ILE A 184 23.20 3.76 -11.46
CA ILE A 184 23.52 4.75 -12.52
C ILE A 184 24.51 5.79 -12.01
N SER A 185 24.35 6.28 -10.78
CA SER A 185 25.25 7.24 -10.18
C SER A 185 26.69 6.71 -10.04
N ILE A 186 26.84 5.42 -9.72
CA ILE A 186 28.16 4.77 -9.57
C ILE A 186 28.79 4.45 -10.94
N LYS A 187 27.97 4.00 -11.92
CA LYS A 187 28.41 3.58 -13.25
C LYS A 187 27.85 4.50 -14.32
N LYS A 188 28.35 5.73 -14.39
CA LYS A 188 27.83 6.85 -15.22
C LYS A 188 27.52 6.55 -16.69
N HIS A 189 28.02 5.48 -17.29
CA HIS A 189 27.84 5.16 -18.73
C HIS A 189 27.43 3.72 -19.02
N SER A 190 26.85 3.00 -18.06
CA SER A 190 26.41 1.64 -18.29
C SER A 190 25.03 1.61 -18.97
N PHE A 191 24.98 1.21 -20.23
CA PHE A 191 23.74 0.96 -20.99
C PHE A 191 22.79 0.02 -20.22
N TYR A 192 23.34 -1.01 -19.58
CA TYR A 192 22.53 -1.96 -18.77
C TYR A 192 21.85 -1.30 -17.56
N ALA A 193 22.48 -0.28 -16.96
CA ALA A 193 21.83 0.45 -15.85
C ALA A 193 20.64 1.28 -16.33
N TRP A 194 20.74 1.90 -17.50
CA TRP A 194 19.63 2.61 -18.14
C TRP A 194 18.50 1.68 -18.58
N LEU A 195 18.84 0.52 -19.14
CA LEU A 195 17.86 -0.50 -19.50
C LEU A 195 17.12 -1.04 -18.27
N SER A 196 17.82 -1.26 -17.17
CA SER A 196 17.22 -1.65 -15.89
C SER A 196 16.27 -0.58 -15.34
N LEU A 197 16.64 0.70 -15.44
CA LEU A 197 15.76 1.80 -15.02
C LEU A 197 14.51 1.90 -15.90
N SER A 198 14.65 1.80 -17.23
CA SER A 198 13.51 1.85 -18.15
C SER A 198 12.54 0.69 -17.93
N LYS A 199 13.06 -0.53 -17.73
CA LYS A 199 12.25 -1.70 -17.33
C LYS A 199 11.49 -1.43 -16.03
N ASN A 200 12.17 -0.91 -15.02
CA ASN A 200 11.54 -0.60 -13.74
C ASN A 200 10.46 0.48 -13.85
N ILE A 201 10.68 1.52 -14.66
CA ILE A 201 9.65 2.56 -14.92
C ILE A 201 8.43 1.96 -15.62
N PHE A 202 8.65 1.11 -16.63
CA PHE A 202 7.57 0.44 -17.34
C PHE A 202 6.75 -0.45 -16.39
N GLU A 203 7.42 -1.25 -15.57
CA GLU A 203 6.78 -2.09 -14.55
C GLU A 203 5.97 -1.25 -13.55
N GLN A 204 6.51 -0.11 -13.09
CA GLN A 204 5.80 0.81 -12.23
C GLN A 204 4.52 1.37 -12.88
N ILE A 205 4.59 1.74 -14.16
CA ILE A 205 3.43 2.23 -14.91
C ILE A 205 2.40 1.12 -15.01
N ALA A 206 2.80 -0.09 -15.40
CA ALA A 206 1.90 -1.23 -15.54
C ALA A 206 1.20 -1.58 -14.22
N VAL A 207 1.94 -1.70 -13.12
CA VAL A 207 1.39 -2.00 -11.79
C VAL A 207 0.46 -0.90 -11.30
N ARG A 208 0.81 0.38 -11.50
CA ARG A 208 -0.04 1.51 -11.11
C ARG A 208 -1.33 1.56 -11.93
N THR A 209 -1.22 1.31 -13.25
CA THR A 209 -2.41 1.27 -14.13
C THR A 209 -3.32 0.14 -13.74
N ALA A 210 -2.80 -1.09 -13.55
CA ALA A 210 -3.57 -2.22 -13.08
C ALA A 210 -4.20 -1.95 -11.69
N GLY A 211 -3.45 -1.39 -10.76
CA GLY A 211 -3.94 -0.98 -9.45
C GLY A 211 -5.04 0.07 -9.52
N PHE A 212 -4.94 1.06 -10.41
CA PHE A 212 -5.97 2.06 -10.64
C PHE A 212 -7.25 1.44 -11.21
N VAL A 213 -7.12 0.61 -12.24
CA VAL A 213 -8.26 -0.06 -12.92
C VAL A 213 -9.03 -0.94 -11.95
N THR A 214 -8.35 -1.74 -11.12
CA THR A 214 -8.96 -2.73 -10.22
C THR A 214 -9.19 -2.21 -8.81
N ASN A 215 -8.81 -0.96 -8.50
CA ASN A 215 -8.67 -0.48 -7.13
C ASN A 215 -7.83 -1.44 -6.27
N TRP A 216 -6.68 -1.86 -6.80
CA TRP A 216 -5.76 -2.82 -6.17
C TRP A 216 -6.38 -4.20 -5.91
N GLY A 217 -7.43 -4.56 -6.66
CA GLY A 217 -8.16 -5.83 -6.54
C GLY A 217 -9.42 -5.75 -5.67
N GLU A 218 -9.70 -4.61 -5.05
CA GLU A 218 -10.90 -4.43 -4.21
C GLU A 218 -12.20 -4.38 -5.02
N SER A 219 -12.17 -3.82 -6.23
CA SER A 219 -13.36 -3.56 -7.03
C SER A 219 -13.39 -4.37 -8.33
N ILE A 220 -14.45 -5.14 -8.55
CA ILE A 220 -14.77 -5.76 -9.85
C ILE A 220 -15.57 -4.80 -10.73
N ALA A 221 -16.35 -3.91 -10.14
CA ALA A 221 -17.20 -2.99 -10.90
C ALA A 221 -16.38 -1.97 -11.71
N ARG A 222 -15.24 -1.51 -11.18
CA ARG A 222 -14.37 -0.55 -11.88
C ARG A 222 -13.83 -1.08 -13.21
N PRO A 223 -13.22 -2.27 -13.29
CA PRO A 223 -12.80 -2.83 -14.58
C PRO A 223 -13.94 -2.94 -15.58
N ILE A 224 -15.14 -3.34 -15.14
CA ILE A 224 -16.33 -3.42 -16.02
C ILE A 224 -16.68 -2.05 -16.59
N LEU A 225 -16.79 -1.02 -15.74
CA LEU A 225 -17.09 0.35 -16.18
C LEU A 225 -16.02 0.90 -17.13
N ILE A 226 -14.75 0.64 -16.83
CA ILE A 226 -13.63 1.04 -17.72
C ILE A 226 -13.70 0.29 -19.05
N GLY A 227 -14.04 -1.01 -19.05
CA GLY A 227 -14.23 -1.77 -20.27
C GLY A 227 -15.35 -1.20 -21.15
N ILE A 228 -16.50 -0.85 -20.56
CA ILE A 228 -17.59 -0.18 -21.26
C ILE A 228 -17.15 1.18 -21.83
N MET A 229 -16.41 1.96 -21.04
CA MET A 229 -15.90 3.27 -21.50
C MET A 229 -14.92 3.09 -22.68
N LEU A 230 -14.01 2.13 -22.62
CA LEU A 230 -13.08 1.82 -23.72
C LEU A 230 -13.84 1.39 -24.98
N LEU A 231 -14.87 0.55 -24.84
CA LEU A 231 -15.73 0.16 -25.95
C LEU A 231 -16.36 1.38 -26.63
N MET A 232 -16.89 2.33 -25.86
CA MET A 232 -17.50 3.56 -26.39
C MET A 232 -16.47 4.46 -27.08
N ILE A 233 -15.25 4.59 -26.52
CA ILE A 233 -14.17 5.37 -27.12
C ILE A 233 -13.75 4.78 -28.48
N PHE A 234 -13.54 3.46 -28.55
CA PHE A 234 -13.18 2.82 -29.81
C PHE A 234 -14.31 2.80 -30.83
N SER A 235 -15.58 2.70 -30.39
CA SER A 235 -16.72 2.87 -31.25
C SER A 235 -16.75 4.25 -31.90
N ALA A 236 -16.52 5.30 -31.10
CA ALA A 236 -16.42 6.67 -31.64
C ALA A 236 -15.21 6.82 -32.58
N ALA A 237 -14.04 6.25 -32.26
CA ALA A 237 -12.86 6.29 -33.11
C ALA A 237 -13.11 5.61 -34.47
N HIS A 238 -13.77 4.46 -34.49
CA HIS A 238 -14.17 3.77 -35.74
C HIS A 238 -15.18 4.58 -36.54
N PHE A 239 -16.17 5.20 -35.91
CA PHE A 239 -17.14 6.06 -36.57
C PHE A 239 -16.48 7.29 -37.22
N PHE A 240 -15.66 8.04 -36.48
CA PHE A 240 -14.98 9.23 -36.98
C PHE A 240 -13.90 8.93 -38.05
N SER A 241 -13.36 7.71 -38.05
CA SER A 241 -12.42 7.30 -39.13
C SER A 241 -13.13 6.94 -40.44
N GLY A 242 -14.48 7.05 -40.50
CA GLY A 242 -15.25 6.71 -41.70
C GLY A 242 -15.31 5.20 -41.97
N ALA A 243 -14.98 4.37 -40.98
CA ALA A 243 -15.05 2.92 -41.14
C ALA A 243 -16.47 2.39 -41.31
N ASP A 244 -17.44 3.10 -40.75
CA ASP A 244 -18.86 2.76 -40.80
C ASP A 244 -19.70 4.03 -40.99
N GLN A 245 -20.80 3.89 -41.73
CA GLN A 245 -21.74 5.02 -42.00
C GLN A 245 -22.65 5.30 -40.79
N GLN A 246 -22.85 4.34 -39.92
CA GLN A 246 -23.72 4.45 -38.74
C GLN A 246 -22.94 4.14 -37.46
N TYR A 247 -23.17 4.92 -36.41
CA TYR A 247 -22.54 4.73 -35.12
C TYR A 247 -22.80 3.33 -34.50
N ILE A 248 -24.01 2.79 -34.72
CA ILE A 248 -24.37 1.44 -34.24
C ILE A 248 -23.49 0.38 -34.87
N SER A 249 -23.20 0.48 -36.16
CA SER A 249 -22.27 -0.43 -36.86
C SER A 249 -20.84 -0.35 -36.30
N SER A 250 -20.37 0.86 -36.01
CA SER A 250 -19.09 1.08 -35.32
C SER A 250 -19.07 0.50 -33.90
N LEU A 251 -20.19 0.55 -33.19
CA LEU A 251 -20.31 -0.06 -31.87
C LEU A 251 -20.20 -1.59 -31.97
N PHE A 252 -20.91 -2.23 -32.91
CA PHE A 252 -20.78 -3.68 -33.14
C PHE A 252 -19.38 -4.06 -33.61
N ARG A 253 -18.74 -3.27 -34.45
CA ARG A 253 -17.34 -3.49 -34.87
C ARG A 253 -16.42 -3.45 -33.67
N SER A 254 -16.50 -2.40 -32.86
CA SER A 254 -15.67 -2.24 -31.68
C SER A 254 -15.91 -3.39 -30.69
N PHE A 255 -17.17 -3.80 -30.48
CA PHE A 255 -17.53 -4.93 -29.62
C PHE A 255 -16.96 -6.25 -30.13
N ASN A 256 -17.03 -6.54 -31.43
CA ASN A 256 -16.49 -7.76 -32.02
C ASN A 256 -14.96 -7.82 -31.88
N ILE A 257 -14.27 -6.70 -32.08
CA ILE A 257 -12.80 -6.63 -31.89
C ILE A 257 -12.47 -6.77 -30.40
N PHE A 258 -13.19 -6.06 -29.54
CA PHE A 258 -12.98 -6.06 -28.10
C PHE A 258 -13.25 -7.45 -27.49
N SER A 259 -14.26 -8.17 -27.97
CA SER A 259 -14.58 -9.54 -27.55
C SER A 259 -13.69 -10.62 -28.18
N LEU A 260 -12.74 -10.25 -29.03
CA LEU A 260 -11.89 -11.14 -29.81
C LEU A 260 -12.66 -12.07 -30.78
N ALA A 261 -13.93 -11.80 -31.01
CA ALA A 261 -14.85 -12.70 -31.73
C ALA A 261 -14.83 -12.53 -33.25
N GLY A 262 -14.28 -11.45 -33.79
CA GLY A 262 -14.41 -11.19 -35.23
C GLY A 262 -13.39 -10.23 -35.79
N TYR A 263 -12.24 -10.06 -35.14
CA TYR A 263 -11.21 -9.08 -35.58
C TYR A 263 -10.62 -9.38 -36.97
N THR A 264 -10.69 -10.65 -37.42
CA THR A 264 -10.18 -11.06 -38.75
C THR A 264 -11.06 -10.59 -39.92
N LEU A 265 -12.36 -10.33 -39.68
CA LEU A 265 -13.31 -9.92 -40.69
C LEU A 265 -13.04 -8.49 -41.23
N TYR A 266 -12.28 -7.69 -40.51
CA TYR A 266 -12.03 -6.28 -40.85
C TYR A 266 -10.64 -6.03 -41.47
N LYS A 267 -9.93 -7.08 -41.91
CA LYS A 267 -8.53 -7.00 -42.30
C LYS A 267 -8.29 -6.52 -43.74
N GLU A 268 -9.27 -6.65 -44.62
CA GLU A 268 -8.99 -6.58 -46.06
C GLU A 268 -9.29 -5.24 -46.78
N GLN A 269 -10.05 -4.32 -46.21
CA GLN A 269 -10.48 -3.11 -46.92
C GLN A 269 -10.34 -1.79 -46.13
N CYS A 270 -9.45 -1.70 -45.15
CA CYS A 270 -9.35 -0.51 -44.30
C CYS A 270 -8.17 0.40 -44.71
N ASP A 271 -8.40 1.70 -44.65
CA ASP A 271 -7.35 2.72 -44.68
C ASP A 271 -6.30 2.48 -43.58
N PRO A 272 -5.06 2.97 -43.75
CA PRO A 272 -4.01 2.81 -42.73
C PRO A 272 -4.44 3.27 -41.32
N LEU A 273 -5.23 4.37 -41.24
CA LEU A 273 -5.76 4.88 -39.97
C LEU A 273 -6.73 3.89 -39.31
N GLN A 274 -7.65 3.31 -40.09
CA GLN A 274 -8.62 2.33 -39.62
C GLN A 274 -7.92 1.05 -39.13
N LYS A 275 -6.86 0.59 -39.82
CA LYS A 275 -6.03 -0.52 -39.39
C LYS A 275 -5.34 -0.23 -38.06
N ALA A 276 -4.79 0.98 -37.89
CA ALA A 276 -4.14 1.38 -36.65
C ALA A 276 -5.13 1.40 -35.47
N ILE A 277 -6.36 1.94 -35.65
CA ILE A 277 -7.42 1.94 -34.64
C ILE A 277 -7.83 0.50 -34.26
N THR A 278 -7.97 -0.39 -35.27
CA THR A 278 -8.32 -1.80 -35.04
C THR A 278 -7.25 -2.53 -34.21
N ILE A 279 -5.97 -2.33 -34.56
CA ILE A 279 -4.86 -2.92 -33.81
C ILE A 279 -4.81 -2.36 -32.37
N ALA A 280 -4.98 -1.06 -32.22
CA ALA A 280 -5.01 -0.43 -30.90
C ALA A 280 -6.17 -0.95 -30.04
N ASN A 281 -7.38 -1.09 -30.61
CA ASN A 281 -8.54 -1.68 -29.94
C ASN A 281 -8.26 -3.11 -29.47
N LEU A 282 -7.68 -3.95 -30.34
CA LEU A 282 -7.33 -5.34 -30.03
C LEU A 282 -6.28 -5.41 -28.90
N CYS A 283 -5.19 -4.63 -29.01
CA CYS A 283 -4.15 -4.61 -27.98
C CYS A 283 -4.69 -4.19 -26.61
N ILE A 284 -5.52 -3.15 -26.58
CA ILE A 284 -6.12 -2.66 -25.34
C ILE A 284 -7.14 -3.65 -24.78
N ALA A 285 -7.91 -4.34 -25.63
CA ALA A 285 -8.82 -5.40 -25.21
C ALA A 285 -8.06 -6.54 -24.51
N ILE A 286 -6.97 -7.02 -25.09
CA ILE A 286 -6.15 -8.10 -24.50
C ILE A 286 -5.59 -7.66 -23.12
N LEU A 287 -5.07 -6.44 -23.02
CA LEU A 287 -4.57 -5.89 -21.76
C LEU A 287 -5.68 -5.77 -20.73
N TRP A 288 -6.85 -5.29 -21.13
CA TRP A 288 -8.01 -5.16 -20.24
C TRP A 288 -8.48 -6.52 -19.71
N TYR A 289 -8.59 -7.54 -20.59
CA TYR A 289 -8.95 -8.90 -20.17
C TYR A 289 -7.95 -9.46 -19.16
N SER A 290 -6.66 -9.27 -19.39
CA SER A 290 -5.61 -9.73 -18.47
C SER A 290 -5.77 -9.13 -17.08
N ILE A 291 -6.06 -7.83 -16.98
CA ILE A 291 -6.28 -7.12 -15.72
C ILE A 291 -7.59 -7.57 -15.07
N PHE A 292 -8.66 -7.71 -15.85
CA PHE A 292 -9.98 -8.09 -15.37
C PHE A 292 -10.01 -9.52 -14.81
N LEU A 293 -9.43 -10.48 -15.53
CA LEU A 293 -9.32 -11.86 -15.08
C LEU A 293 -8.47 -11.97 -13.81
N SER A 294 -7.36 -11.24 -13.75
CA SER A 294 -6.51 -11.19 -12.55
C SER A 294 -7.28 -10.65 -11.33
N ALA A 295 -8.13 -9.63 -11.50
CA ALA A 295 -8.96 -9.10 -10.42
C ALA A 295 -10.01 -10.13 -9.93
N ILE A 296 -10.63 -10.87 -10.85
CA ILE A 296 -11.59 -11.93 -10.50
C ILE A 296 -10.89 -13.05 -9.73
N VAL A 297 -9.77 -13.56 -10.25
CA VAL A 297 -9.02 -14.66 -9.61
C VAL A 297 -8.57 -14.26 -8.20
N ASN A 298 -8.04 -13.05 -8.03
CA ASN A 298 -7.63 -12.55 -6.72
C ASN A 298 -8.80 -12.50 -5.72
N ARG A 299 -9.98 -12.13 -6.18
CA ARG A 299 -11.16 -12.06 -5.31
C ARG A 299 -11.71 -13.44 -4.95
N VAL A 300 -11.76 -14.34 -5.92
CA VAL A 300 -12.23 -15.73 -5.67
C VAL A 300 -11.27 -16.49 -4.76
N SER A 301 -9.96 -16.32 -4.93
CA SER A 301 -8.95 -16.99 -4.11
C SER A 301 -8.97 -16.54 -2.65
N LYS A 302 -9.46 -15.33 -2.36
CA LYS A 302 -9.60 -14.80 -1.00
C LYS A 302 -10.91 -15.19 -0.31
N ALA A 303 -11.93 -15.54 -1.08
CA ALA A 303 -13.23 -15.97 -0.53
C ALA A 303 -13.18 -17.41 0.01
N ARG A 304 -12.04 -18.09 -0.17
CA ARG A 304 -11.72 -19.40 0.40
C ARG A 304 -10.81 -19.24 1.62
#